data_a6917ebf0add8d1a514bd6d400375f09
#
_entry.id   a6917ebf0add8d1a514bd6d400375f09
#
_cell.length_a   1.000
_cell.length_b   1.000
_cell.length_c   1.000
_cell.angle_alpha   90.00
_cell.angle_beta   90.00
_cell.angle_gamma   90.00
#
_symmetry.space_group_name_H-M   'P 1'
#
loop_
_entity.id
_entity.type
_entity.pdbx_description
1 polymer ?
#
loop_
_entity_poly.entity_id
_entity_poly.type
_entity_poly.pdbx_seq_one_letter_code
_entity_poly.pdbx_strand_id
1 'polypeptide(L)'
;LLSYVNTDNTSQAGSNCKSTGGPLLTSNASLINHAINDGATIITNATSTTDHSDALKWAVARAMSQGIIITDAIGNEGRDETQNGLSRWSGVVGVSAVDTNGTRASYSSWGQGVTTAAVGGPVTYRDYSSGSNVQSYGSSSSAPIVAGFLALARQKWPDATANQLLQLLVHTTVNTDGGWNQYTGYGLASPATMINTDPSQYPDETPLADKGGGTSPTPDEVRQYADGIVDPSEIIYDNSYTYRGLDETTLTSTNNPYPTHIGTSPRYHTK
;
A
#
# COMPACT_ATOMS: atom_id res chain seq x y z
N LEU A 1 -6.59 -4.86 -14.13
CA LEU A 1 -7.08 -4.40 -12.83
C LEU A 1 -7.63 -5.59 -12.04
N LEU A 2 -7.08 -5.84 -10.86
CA LEU A 2 -7.55 -6.84 -9.91
C LEU A 2 -8.40 -6.12 -8.86
N SER A 3 -9.51 -6.71 -8.44
CA SER A 3 -10.40 -6.14 -7.43
C SER A 3 -10.66 -7.16 -6.34
N TYR A 4 -10.44 -6.75 -5.10
CA TYR A 4 -10.66 -7.55 -3.90
C TYR A 4 -11.68 -6.85 -3.00
N VAL A 5 -12.51 -7.64 -2.32
CA VAL A 5 -13.51 -7.12 -1.39
C VAL A 5 -13.23 -7.72 -0.01
N ASN A 6 -13.09 -6.84 0.97
CA ASN A 6 -13.04 -7.28 2.37
C ASN A 6 -14.43 -7.79 2.81
N THR A 7 -14.49 -9.02 3.28
CA THR A 7 -15.75 -9.70 3.63
C THR A 7 -16.24 -9.41 5.05
N ASP A 8 -15.49 -8.67 5.87
CA ASP A 8 -15.90 -8.36 7.24
C ASP A 8 -17.16 -7.49 7.33
N ASN A 9 -17.59 -6.90 6.22
CA ASN A 9 -18.80 -6.08 6.11
C ASN A 9 -19.90 -6.74 5.27
N THR A 10 -20.16 -8.01 5.52
CA THR A 10 -21.22 -8.79 4.83
C THR A 10 -22.63 -8.19 4.98
N SER A 11 -22.85 -7.31 5.96
CA SER A 11 -24.13 -6.62 6.16
C SER A 11 -24.36 -5.43 5.21
N GLN A 12 -23.31 -4.92 4.55
CA GLN A 12 -23.42 -3.80 3.60
C GLN A 12 -23.14 -4.20 2.15
N ALA A 13 -22.50 -5.32 1.92
CA ALA A 13 -22.44 -5.88 0.58
C ALA A 13 -23.85 -6.27 0.18
N GLY A 14 -24.47 -5.51 -0.71
CA GLY A 14 -25.77 -5.85 -1.26
C GLY A 14 -25.77 -7.32 -1.71
N SER A 15 -26.92 -7.95 -1.72
CA SER A 15 -27.16 -9.38 -2.02
C SER A 15 -26.49 -9.91 -3.30
N ASN A 16 -25.80 -9.08 -4.05
CA ASN A 16 -25.13 -9.36 -5.32
C ASN A 16 -23.63 -9.67 -5.19
N CYS A 17 -22.99 -9.38 -4.06
CA CYS A 17 -21.61 -9.80 -3.80
C CYS A 17 -21.61 -11.21 -3.20
N LYS A 18 -21.85 -12.21 -4.01
CA LYS A 18 -21.74 -13.61 -3.60
C LYS A 18 -20.29 -14.05 -3.76
N SER A 19 -19.71 -14.61 -2.69
CA SER A 19 -18.45 -15.35 -2.80
C SER A 19 -18.63 -16.45 -3.85
N THR A 20 -17.79 -16.42 -4.88
CA THR A 20 -17.77 -17.46 -5.93
C THR A 20 -16.93 -18.67 -5.53
N GLY A 21 -16.72 -18.90 -4.22
CA GLY A 21 -16.00 -20.07 -3.70
C GLY A 21 -14.49 -19.86 -3.52
N GLY A 22 -14.01 -18.63 -3.62
CA GLY A 22 -12.62 -18.28 -3.27
C GLY A 22 -12.39 -18.21 -1.76
N PRO A 23 -11.14 -18.08 -1.31
CA PRO A 23 -10.80 -17.92 0.09
C PRO A 23 -11.46 -16.64 0.66
N LEU A 24 -11.95 -16.73 1.90
CA LEU A 24 -12.43 -15.56 2.63
C LEU A 24 -11.23 -14.73 3.05
N LEU A 25 -11.09 -13.55 2.46
CA LEU A 25 -10.03 -12.60 2.78
C LEU A 25 -10.56 -11.61 3.82
N THR A 26 -10.23 -11.87 5.08
CA THR A 26 -10.82 -11.17 6.24
C THR A 26 -9.92 -10.10 6.82
N SER A 27 -8.67 -9.98 6.34
CA SER A 27 -7.71 -8.99 6.85
C SER A 27 -6.99 -8.27 5.72
N ASN A 28 -6.50 -7.06 5.99
CA ASN A 28 -5.67 -6.33 5.02
C ASN A 28 -4.39 -7.09 4.68
N ALA A 29 -3.81 -7.80 5.63
CA ALA A 29 -2.66 -8.66 5.37
C ALA A 29 -2.95 -9.73 4.33
N SER A 30 -4.09 -10.43 4.44
CA SER A 30 -4.50 -11.43 3.47
C SER A 30 -4.79 -10.83 2.10
N LEU A 31 -5.48 -9.68 2.05
CA LEU A 31 -5.78 -8.96 0.80
C LEU A 31 -4.51 -8.53 0.07
N ILE A 32 -3.55 -7.93 0.79
CA ILE A 32 -2.25 -7.51 0.23
C ILE A 32 -1.50 -8.72 -0.32
N ASN A 33 -1.37 -9.79 0.46
CA ASN A 33 -0.64 -10.98 0.03
C ASN A 33 -1.29 -11.68 -1.17
N HIS A 34 -2.62 -11.75 -1.23
CA HIS A 34 -3.31 -12.27 -2.42
C HIS A 34 -3.08 -11.39 -3.65
N ALA A 35 -3.18 -10.06 -3.51
CA ALA A 35 -2.89 -9.15 -4.60
C ALA A 35 -1.46 -9.34 -5.14
N ILE A 36 -0.48 -9.52 -4.25
CA ILE A 36 0.91 -9.81 -4.63
C ILE A 36 1.02 -11.16 -5.34
N ASN A 37 0.38 -12.21 -4.81
CA ASN A 37 0.38 -13.55 -5.42
C ASN A 37 -0.22 -13.53 -6.84
N ASP A 38 -1.21 -12.66 -7.08
CA ASP A 38 -1.85 -12.47 -8.37
C ASP A 38 -1.07 -11.52 -9.30
N GLY A 39 0.11 -11.08 -8.89
CA GLY A 39 1.03 -10.27 -9.72
C GLY A 39 0.77 -8.77 -9.69
N ALA A 40 0.06 -8.24 -8.69
CA ALA A 40 -0.09 -6.80 -8.53
C ALA A 40 1.28 -6.14 -8.29
N THR A 41 1.54 -5.05 -8.99
CA THR A 41 2.74 -4.21 -8.80
C THR A 41 2.44 -2.90 -8.09
N ILE A 42 1.16 -2.52 -8.07
CA ILE A 42 0.64 -1.38 -7.32
C ILE A 42 -0.68 -1.83 -6.69
N ILE A 43 -0.82 -1.57 -5.39
CA ILE A 43 -2.02 -1.89 -4.61
C ILE A 43 -2.60 -0.57 -4.10
N THR A 44 -3.91 -0.39 -4.23
CA THR A 44 -4.61 0.74 -3.62
C THR A 44 -5.59 0.24 -2.57
N ASN A 45 -5.47 0.75 -1.36
CA ASN A 45 -6.44 0.55 -0.29
C ASN A 45 -7.29 1.82 -0.12
N ALA A 46 -8.59 1.67 -0.28
CA ALA A 46 -9.55 2.76 -0.16
C ALA A 46 -10.42 2.64 1.09
N THR A 47 -10.01 1.80 2.04
CA THR A 47 -10.72 1.54 3.29
C THR A 47 -9.84 1.90 4.48
N SER A 48 -10.44 2.40 5.55
CA SER A 48 -9.72 2.60 6.80
C SER A 48 -9.44 1.26 7.48
N THR A 49 -8.28 1.13 8.10
CA THR A 49 -7.94 -0.03 8.93
C THR A 49 -7.34 0.42 10.25
N THR A 50 -7.69 -0.26 11.31
CA THR A 50 -7.03 -0.16 12.62
C THR A 50 -6.19 -1.40 12.93
N ASP A 51 -5.92 -2.22 11.91
CA ASP A 51 -5.10 -3.41 12.05
C ASP A 51 -3.63 -3.01 12.24
N HIS A 52 -3.03 -3.47 13.32
CA HIS A 52 -1.63 -3.30 13.69
C HIS A 52 -0.94 -4.64 13.95
N SER A 53 -1.46 -5.71 13.32
CA SER A 53 -0.93 -7.05 13.50
C SER A 53 0.44 -7.23 12.85
N ASP A 54 1.22 -8.18 13.37
CA ASP A 54 2.48 -8.60 12.75
C ASP A 54 2.24 -9.15 11.35
N ALA A 55 1.12 -9.83 11.12
CA ALA A 55 0.74 -10.31 9.79
C ALA A 55 0.64 -9.17 8.77
N LEU A 56 0.06 -8.03 9.13
CA LEU A 56 0.02 -6.85 8.25
C LEU A 56 1.41 -6.24 8.08
N LYS A 57 2.22 -6.18 9.14
CA LYS A 57 3.61 -5.71 9.08
C LYS A 57 4.41 -6.52 8.06
N TRP A 58 4.31 -7.84 8.10
CA TRP A 58 5.03 -8.69 7.15
C TRP A 58 4.48 -8.64 5.73
N ALA A 59 3.17 -8.43 5.55
CA ALA A 59 2.62 -8.19 4.22
C ALA A 59 3.14 -6.89 3.59
N VAL A 60 3.29 -5.82 4.38
CA VAL A 60 3.89 -4.56 3.94
C VAL A 60 5.40 -4.73 3.68
N ALA A 61 6.13 -5.43 4.56
CA ALA A 61 7.54 -5.74 4.36
C ALA A 61 7.76 -6.53 3.06
N ARG A 62 6.88 -7.51 2.77
CA ARG A 62 6.86 -8.23 1.50
C ARG A 62 6.68 -7.29 0.31
N ALA A 63 5.68 -6.42 0.36
CA ALA A 63 5.44 -5.47 -0.71
C ALA A 63 6.67 -4.59 -0.97
N MET A 64 7.30 -4.06 0.09
CA MET A 64 8.51 -3.24 -0.01
C MET A 64 9.68 -4.04 -0.61
N SER A 65 9.93 -5.26 -0.13
CA SER A 65 11.04 -6.11 -0.60
C SER A 65 10.88 -6.55 -2.05
N GLN A 66 9.64 -6.68 -2.54
CA GLN A 66 9.33 -7.08 -3.91
C GLN A 66 9.06 -5.90 -4.86
N GLY A 67 9.27 -4.66 -4.40
CA GLY A 67 9.08 -3.47 -5.22
C GLY A 67 7.63 -3.18 -5.58
N ILE A 68 6.70 -3.52 -4.69
CA ILE A 68 5.27 -3.27 -4.86
C ILE A 68 4.89 -2.02 -4.08
N ILE A 69 4.20 -1.09 -4.74
CA ILE A 69 3.80 0.17 -4.13
C ILE A 69 2.38 0.03 -3.59
N ILE A 70 2.19 0.44 -2.33
CA ILE A 70 0.87 0.50 -1.69
C ILE A 70 0.46 1.96 -1.55
N THR A 71 -0.73 2.34 -2.04
CA THR A 71 -1.37 3.62 -1.76
C THR A 71 -2.55 3.41 -0.81
N ASP A 72 -2.74 4.31 0.14
CA ASP A 72 -3.79 4.23 1.14
C ASP A 72 -4.48 5.59 1.36
N ALA A 73 -5.79 5.56 1.54
CA ALA A 73 -6.60 6.74 1.82
C ALA A 73 -6.42 7.19 3.27
N ILE A 74 -6.13 8.47 3.51
CA ILE A 74 -5.88 9.01 4.86
C ILE A 74 -7.12 9.04 5.77
N GLY A 75 -8.32 8.97 5.20
CA GLY A 75 -9.59 9.10 5.94
C GLY A 75 -10.37 10.36 5.59
N ASN A 76 -11.63 10.40 6.03
CA ASN A 76 -12.59 11.44 5.67
C ASN A 76 -13.26 12.10 6.88
N GLU A 77 -12.66 12.00 8.05
CA GLU A 77 -13.20 12.47 9.33
C GLU A 77 -12.81 13.92 9.64
N GLY A 78 -11.99 14.54 8.79
CA GLY A 78 -11.51 15.91 8.99
C GLY A 78 -10.68 16.11 10.24
N ARG A 79 -9.96 15.08 10.69
CA ARG A 79 -9.18 15.07 11.93
C ARG A 79 -7.77 14.55 11.72
N ASP A 80 -6.94 14.68 12.74
CA ASP A 80 -5.59 14.12 12.77
C ASP A 80 -5.64 12.59 12.90
N GLU A 81 -5.09 11.88 11.90
CA GLU A 81 -4.98 10.43 11.85
C GLU A 81 -3.54 9.95 12.09
N THR A 82 -2.71 10.78 12.74
CA THR A 82 -1.30 10.44 13.03
C THR A 82 -1.13 9.10 13.77
N GLN A 83 -2.15 8.63 14.46
CA GLN A 83 -2.10 7.36 15.21
C GLN A 83 -2.81 6.19 14.50
N ASN A 84 -3.51 6.43 13.39
CA ASN A 84 -4.39 5.44 12.79
C ASN A 84 -4.12 5.27 11.29
N GLY A 85 -4.54 4.11 10.78
CA GLY A 85 -4.55 3.81 9.35
C GLY A 85 -3.23 3.29 8.79
N LEU A 86 -3.35 2.58 7.68
CA LEU A 86 -2.22 2.01 6.94
C LEU A 86 -1.38 3.12 6.27
N SER A 87 -2.00 4.24 5.91
CA SER A 87 -1.32 5.42 5.34
C SER A 87 -0.15 5.93 6.17
N ARG A 88 -0.17 5.69 7.48
CA ARG A 88 0.89 6.07 8.40
C ARG A 88 2.12 5.16 8.34
N TRP A 89 1.97 3.98 7.79
CA TRP A 89 3.05 2.99 7.81
C TRP A 89 4.17 3.36 6.86
N SER A 90 5.40 3.08 7.27
CA SER A 90 6.58 3.18 6.40
C SER A 90 6.37 2.34 5.13
N GLY A 91 6.83 2.84 4.00
CA GLY A 91 6.64 2.18 2.71
C GLY A 91 5.27 2.36 2.07
N VAL A 92 4.27 2.94 2.77
CA VAL A 92 2.93 3.16 2.25
C VAL A 92 2.72 4.63 1.85
N VAL A 93 2.16 4.86 0.66
CA VAL A 93 1.81 6.20 0.16
C VAL A 93 0.46 6.61 0.74
N GLY A 94 0.45 7.44 1.77
CA GLY A 94 -0.77 8.02 2.31
C GLY A 94 -1.26 9.16 1.43
N VAL A 95 -2.54 9.14 1.06
CA VAL A 95 -3.11 10.11 0.12
C VAL A 95 -4.24 10.88 0.76
N SER A 96 -4.10 12.20 0.81
CA SER A 96 -5.14 13.13 1.25
C SER A 96 -5.97 13.66 0.07
N ALA A 97 -7.12 14.27 0.41
CA ALA A 97 -8.05 14.79 -0.58
C ALA A 97 -7.97 16.31 -0.71
N VAL A 98 -7.90 16.78 -1.94
CA VAL A 98 -8.12 18.18 -2.32
C VAL A 98 -9.37 18.29 -3.21
N ASP A 99 -9.91 19.50 -3.34
CA ASP A 99 -10.95 19.82 -4.31
C ASP A 99 -10.34 20.05 -5.73
N THR A 100 -11.16 20.37 -6.68
CA THR A 100 -10.75 20.64 -8.07
C THR A 100 -9.90 21.89 -8.24
N ASN A 101 -9.83 22.77 -7.23
CA ASN A 101 -8.97 23.95 -7.21
C ASN A 101 -7.63 23.68 -6.51
N GLY A 102 -7.40 22.47 -6.02
CA GLY A 102 -6.20 22.09 -5.28
C GLY A 102 -6.24 22.48 -3.80
N THR A 103 -7.38 22.98 -3.29
CA THR A 103 -7.55 23.31 -1.88
C THR A 103 -7.87 22.04 -1.09
N ARG A 104 -7.27 21.88 0.09
CA ARG A 104 -7.58 20.74 0.96
C ARG A 104 -9.10 20.65 1.20
N ALA A 105 -9.66 19.48 0.93
CA ALA A 105 -11.07 19.21 1.22
C ALA A 105 -11.28 19.18 2.74
N SER A 106 -12.35 19.84 3.21
CA SER A 106 -12.61 19.98 4.66
C SER A 106 -12.80 18.64 5.38
N TYR A 107 -13.30 17.65 4.67
CA TYR A 107 -13.47 16.29 5.20
C TYR A 107 -12.15 15.49 5.23
N SER A 108 -11.15 15.87 4.42
CA SER A 108 -9.89 15.10 4.39
C SER A 108 -9.22 15.10 5.75
N SER A 109 -8.97 13.91 6.28
CA SER A 109 -8.09 13.74 7.44
C SER A 109 -6.65 14.13 7.07
N TRP A 110 -5.79 14.26 8.07
CA TRP A 110 -4.39 14.68 7.91
C TRP A 110 -3.49 13.98 8.92
N GLY A 111 -2.21 14.25 8.87
CA GLY A 111 -1.23 13.76 9.85
C GLY A 111 0.09 13.34 9.21
N GLN A 112 0.95 12.71 9.99
CA GLN A 112 2.28 12.26 9.54
C GLN A 112 2.21 11.20 8.42
N GLY A 113 1.08 10.52 8.29
CA GLY A 113 0.86 9.52 7.26
C GLY A 113 0.76 10.07 5.84
N VAL A 114 0.47 11.37 5.67
CA VAL A 114 0.24 11.95 4.34
C VAL A 114 1.55 12.05 3.56
N THR A 115 1.58 11.40 2.41
CA THR A 115 2.69 11.48 1.44
C THR A 115 2.40 12.51 0.35
N THR A 116 1.17 12.48 -0.18
CA THR A 116 0.76 13.37 -1.28
C THR A 116 -0.75 13.60 -1.23
N ALA A 117 -1.24 14.50 -2.06
CA ALA A 117 -2.65 14.78 -2.21
C ALA A 117 -3.11 14.57 -3.66
N ALA A 118 -4.36 14.24 -3.85
CA ALA A 118 -5.02 14.24 -5.15
C ALA A 118 -6.49 14.66 -5.02
N VAL A 119 -7.15 14.91 -6.15
CA VAL A 119 -8.57 15.32 -6.15
C VAL A 119 -9.41 14.20 -5.52
N GLY A 120 -10.12 14.54 -4.44
CA GLY A 120 -11.02 13.63 -3.72
C GLY A 120 -12.50 13.79 -4.11
N GLY A 121 -12.80 14.66 -5.08
CA GLY A 121 -14.16 14.84 -5.56
C GLY A 121 -14.49 16.28 -5.98
N PRO A 122 -15.63 16.47 -6.67
CA PRO A 122 -16.63 15.44 -6.99
C PRO A 122 -16.11 14.44 -8.04
N VAL A 123 -16.23 13.14 -7.74
CA VAL A 123 -15.99 12.07 -8.70
C VAL A 123 -17.34 11.50 -9.10
N THR A 124 -17.65 11.54 -10.39
CA THR A 124 -18.91 11.00 -10.91
C THR A 124 -18.69 9.52 -11.29
N TYR A 125 -19.52 8.65 -10.75
CA TYR A 125 -19.55 7.24 -11.13
C TYR A 125 -20.99 6.78 -11.38
N ARG A 126 -21.12 5.67 -12.10
CA ARG A 126 -22.42 5.04 -12.29
C ARG A 126 -22.70 4.11 -11.13
N ASP A 127 -23.72 4.40 -10.36
CA ASP A 127 -24.17 3.50 -9.31
C ASP A 127 -24.74 2.21 -9.91
N TYR A 128 -24.20 1.08 -9.47
CA TYR A 128 -24.57 -0.22 -10.02
C TYR A 128 -26.02 -0.60 -9.70
N SER A 129 -26.51 -0.20 -8.53
CA SER A 129 -27.87 -0.57 -8.07
C SER A 129 -28.98 0.24 -8.75
N SER A 130 -28.76 1.53 -8.92
CA SER A 130 -29.74 2.44 -9.51
C SER A 130 -29.55 2.68 -11.01
N GLY A 131 -28.35 2.38 -11.54
CA GLY A 131 -27.94 2.71 -12.90
C GLY A 131 -27.78 4.21 -13.16
N SER A 132 -27.89 5.03 -12.12
CA SER A 132 -27.79 6.50 -12.21
C SER A 132 -26.37 6.98 -12.00
N ASN A 133 -26.03 8.15 -12.55
CA ASN A 133 -24.78 8.81 -12.23
C ASN A 133 -24.91 9.47 -10.85
N VAL A 134 -23.97 9.16 -9.97
CA VAL A 134 -23.88 9.73 -8.62
C VAL A 134 -22.50 10.36 -8.42
N GLN A 135 -22.43 11.33 -7.54
CA GLN A 135 -21.17 11.97 -7.16
C GLN A 135 -20.71 11.45 -5.80
N SER A 136 -19.40 11.22 -5.70
CA SER A 136 -18.72 10.83 -4.48
C SER A 136 -17.62 11.80 -4.14
N TYR A 137 -17.30 11.85 -2.86
CA TYR A 137 -16.23 12.65 -2.28
C TYR A 137 -15.48 11.78 -1.27
N GLY A 138 -14.18 11.88 -1.25
CA GLY A 138 -13.39 11.17 -0.25
C GLY A 138 -11.94 10.98 -0.65
N SER A 139 -11.05 10.82 0.32
CA SER A 139 -9.68 10.37 0.12
C SER A 139 -9.63 8.97 -0.51
N SER A 140 -10.71 8.19 -0.35
CA SER A 140 -10.93 6.91 -1.04
C SER A 140 -11.00 7.03 -2.57
N SER A 141 -11.28 8.24 -3.10
CA SER A 141 -11.16 8.55 -4.54
C SER A 141 -9.75 9.03 -4.89
N SER A 142 -9.08 9.73 -3.97
CA SER A 142 -7.73 10.27 -4.20
C SER A 142 -6.66 9.18 -4.27
N ALA A 143 -6.72 8.17 -3.40
CA ALA A 143 -5.72 7.10 -3.34
C ALA A 143 -5.64 6.30 -4.66
N PRO A 144 -6.74 5.82 -5.26
CA PRO A 144 -6.68 5.13 -6.55
C PRO A 144 -6.25 6.05 -7.72
N ILE A 145 -6.50 7.35 -7.64
CA ILE A 145 -5.98 8.30 -8.64
C ILE A 145 -4.45 8.33 -8.59
N VAL A 146 -3.85 8.42 -7.40
CA VAL A 146 -2.39 8.38 -7.24
C VAL A 146 -1.83 7.03 -7.68
N ALA A 147 -2.51 5.91 -7.36
CA ALA A 147 -2.14 4.59 -7.85
C ALA A 147 -2.12 4.55 -9.39
N GLY A 148 -3.11 5.17 -10.04
CA GLY A 148 -3.16 5.32 -11.50
C GLY A 148 -1.99 6.13 -12.05
N PHE A 149 -1.59 7.22 -11.39
CA PHE A 149 -0.43 8.02 -11.80
C PHE A 149 0.88 7.23 -11.68
N LEU A 150 1.04 6.48 -10.59
CA LEU A 150 2.19 5.57 -10.42
C LEU A 150 2.21 4.46 -11.48
N ALA A 151 1.04 3.94 -11.86
CA ALA A 151 0.94 2.94 -12.93
C ALA A 151 1.36 3.52 -14.29
N LEU A 152 0.94 4.75 -14.61
CA LEU A 152 1.39 5.47 -15.82
C LEU A 152 2.90 5.73 -15.80
N ALA A 153 3.45 6.13 -14.65
CA ALA A 153 4.88 6.33 -14.49
C ALA A 153 5.66 5.01 -14.67
N ARG A 154 5.18 3.91 -14.08
CA ARG A 154 5.77 2.57 -14.26
C ARG A 154 5.72 2.10 -15.72
N GLN A 155 4.64 2.39 -16.42
CA GLN A 155 4.54 2.09 -17.86
C GLN A 155 5.51 2.91 -18.70
N LYS A 156 5.68 4.19 -18.35
CA LYS A 156 6.61 5.11 -19.04
C LYS A 156 8.07 4.76 -18.75
N TRP A 157 8.37 4.34 -17.55
CA TRP A 157 9.71 4.08 -17.03
C TRP A 157 9.80 2.62 -16.51
N PRO A 158 9.78 1.62 -17.41
CA PRO A 158 9.67 0.20 -17.03
C PRO A 158 10.89 -0.31 -16.24
N ASP A 159 12.06 0.32 -16.40
CA ASP A 159 13.29 -0.06 -15.71
C ASP A 159 13.46 0.64 -14.34
N ALA A 160 12.56 1.57 -14.01
CA ALA A 160 12.61 2.26 -12.72
C ALA A 160 12.18 1.33 -11.58
N THR A 161 12.93 1.34 -10.49
CA THR A 161 12.56 0.62 -9.28
C THR A 161 11.34 1.27 -8.60
N ALA A 162 10.69 0.54 -7.70
CA ALA A 162 9.60 1.10 -6.90
C ALA A 162 10.07 2.32 -6.08
N ASN A 163 11.28 2.25 -5.52
CA ASN A 163 11.85 3.36 -4.76
C ASN A 163 12.05 4.60 -5.65
N GLN A 164 12.58 4.42 -6.85
CA GLN A 164 12.75 5.53 -7.81
C GLN A 164 11.39 6.12 -8.24
N LEU A 165 10.34 5.31 -8.38
CA LEU A 165 8.99 5.81 -8.62
C LEU A 165 8.40 6.56 -7.42
N LEU A 166 8.71 6.14 -6.19
CA LEU A 166 8.33 6.86 -4.98
C LEU A 166 9.11 8.18 -4.85
N GLN A 167 10.40 8.18 -5.14
CA GLN A 167 11.21 9.40 -5.23
C GLN A 167 10.63 10.35 -6.29
N LEU A 168 10.32 9.83 -7.47
CA LEU A 168 9.67 10.59 -8.53
C LEU A 168 8.37 11.23 -8.03
N LEU A 169 7.50 10.45 -7.35
CA LEU A 169 6.24 10.97 -6.79
C LEU A 169 6.48 12.16 -5.87
N VAL A 170 7.39 12.04 -4.88
CA VAL A 170 7.59 13.09 -3.87
C VAL A 170 8.31 14.34 -4.41
N HIS A 171 9.14 14.18 -5.44
CA HIS A 171 9.92 15.29 -6.03
C HIS A 171 9.20 15.99 -7.19
N THR A 172 8.13 15.43 -7.73
CA THR A 172 7.42 16.01 -8.88
C THR A 172 6.01 16.50 -8.54
N THR A 173 5.68 16.60 -7.26
CA THR A 173 4.41 17.18 -6.79
C THR A 173 4.34 18.66 -7.07
N VAL A 174 3.12 19.16 -7.27
CA VAL A 174 2.86 20.59 -7.25
C VAL A 174 2.74 21.01 -5.78
N ASN A 175 3.72 21.77 -5.32
CA ASN A 175 3.77 22.25 -3.94
C ASN A 175 3.94 23.76 -3.94
N THR A 176 2.93 24.46 -3.40
CA THR A 176 2.96 25.92 -3.30
C THR A 176 3.68 26.44 -2.06
N ASP A 177 3.84 25.59 -1.04
CA ASP A 177 4.33 25.97 0.29
C ASP A 177 5.79 25.56 0.53
N GLY A 178 6.37 24.78 -0.36
CA GLY A 178 7.75 24.27 -0.29
C GLY A 178 7.98 23.30 0.88
N GLY A 179 8.30 22.06 0.57
CA GLY A 179 8.54 21.00 1.57
C GLY A 179 7.29 20.21 1.98
N TRP A 180 7.48 19.29 2.91
CA TRP A 180 6.41 18.43 3.40
C TRP A 180 5.54 19.16 4.45
N ASN A 181 4.23 18.93 4.40
CA ASN A 181 3.29 19.34 5.44
C ASN A 181 2.27 18.22 5.74
N GLN A 182 1.68 18.25 6.92
CA GLN A 182 0.76 17.21 7.38
C GLN A 182 -0.57 17.12 6.61
N TYR A 183 -0.92 18.10 5.78
CA TYR A 183 -2.22 18.18 5.09
C TYR A 183 -2.16 17.64 3.66
N THR A 184 -1.09 17.95 2.94
CA THR A 184 -0.91 17.57 1.53
C THR A 184 0.40 16.80 1.29
N GLY A 185 1.11 16.46 2.34
CA GLY A 185 2.40 15.78 2.24
C GLY A 185 3.42 16.63 1.49
N TYR A 186 4.05 16.05 0.49
CA TYR A 186 4.97 16.75 -0.41
C TYR A 186 4.27 17.64 -1.44
N GLY A 187 2.93 17.57 -1.53
CA GLY A 187 2.11 18.37 -2.44
C GLY A 187 1.14 17.54 -3.27
N LEU A 188 0.54 18.15 -4.29
CA LEU A 188 -0.39 17.49 -5.19
C LEU A 188 0.35 16.62 -6.19
N ALA A 189 -0.02 15.36 -6.30
CA ALA A 189 0.51 14.45 -7.30
C ALA A 189 0.21 14.96 -8.72
N SER A 190 1.23 15.00 -9.57
CA SER A 190 1.14 15.52 -10.94
C SER A 190 1.58 14.45 -11.94
N PRO A 191 0.66 13.79 -12.65
CA PRO A 191 1.01 12.78 -13.62
C PRO A 191 1.85 13.37 -14.77
N ALA A 192 1.59 14.63 -15.15
CA ALA A 192 2.32 15.28 -16.24
C ALA A 192 3.81 15.45 -15.89
N THR A 193 4.13 15.86 -14.67
CA THR A 193 5.54 15.99 -14.25
C THR A 193 6.18 14.61 -14.08
N MET A 194 5.47 13.62 -13.53
CA MET A 194 5.98 12.25 -13.37
C MET A 194 6.37 11.58 -14.69
N ILE A 195 5.56 11.73 -15.75
CA ILE A 195 5.88 11.11 -17.05
C ILE A 195 6.95 11.87 -17.85
N ASN A 196 7.23 13.12 -17.48
CA ASN A 196 8.23 13.96 -18.16
C ASN A 196 9.55 14.08 -17.37
N THR A 197 9.66 13.46 -16.20
CA THR A 197 10.86 13.48 -15.36
C THR A 197 11.46 12.08 -15.32
N ASP A 198 12.73 11.93 -15.68
CA ASP A 198 13.43 10.65 -15.66
C ASP A 198 13.71 10.24 -14.20
N PRO A 199 13.15 9.10 -13.71
CA PRO A 199 13.38 8.64 -12.35
C PRO A 199 14.78 8.10 -12.08
N SER A 200 15.57 7.81 -13.11
CA SER A 200 16.95 7.31 -12.95
C SER A 200 17.89 8.31 -12.27
N GLN A 201 17.52 9.59 -12.26
CA GLN A 201 18.25 10.63 -11.53
C GLN A 201 18.12 10.54 -10.00
N TYR A 202 17.15 9.74 -9.51
CA TYR A 202 16.92 9.58 -8.08
C TYR A 202 17.56 8.29 -7.56
N PRO A 203 17.97 8.25 -6.28
CA PRO A 203 18.52 7.05 -5.68
C PRO A 203 17.47 5.94 -5.56
N ASP A 204 17.93 4.69 -5.61
CA ASP A 204 17.08 3.52 -5.33
C ASP A 204 16.90 3.32 -3.80
N GLU A 205 16.39 4.34 -3.16
CA GLU A 205 16.11 4.37 -1.73
C GLU A 205 14.70 4.88 -1.49
N THR A 206 13.95 4.20 -0.62
CA THR A 206 12.57 4.63 -0.34
C THR A 206 12.55 5.96 0.42
N PRO A 207 11.83 6.98 -0.07
CA PRO A 207 11.64 8.24 0.68
C PRO A 207 10.66 8.07 1.85
N LEU A 208 10.04 6.88 2.00
CA LEU A 208 9.04 6.56 3.00
C LEU A 208 9.55 5.55 4.04
N ALA A 209 10.87 5.45 4.24
CA ALA A 209 11.48 4.47 5.14
C ALA A 209 11.11 4.69 6.62
N ASP A 210 10.85 5.93 7.01
CA ASP A 210 10.47 6.26 8.37
C ASP A 210 9.36 7.33 8.37
N LYS A 211 8.14 6.87 8.62
CA LYS A 211 6.96 7.74 8.83
C LYS A 211 6.54 7.80 10.30
N GLY A 212 7.35 7.24 11.21
CA GLY A 212 7.08 7.23 12.64
C GLY A 212 5.90 6.34 13.06
N GLY A 213 5.48 5.42 12.22
CA GLY A 213 4.42 4.47 12.52
C GLY A 213 4.91 3.31 13.40
N GLY A 214 4.40 3.19 14.63
CA GLY A 214 4.93 2.27 15.64
C GLY A 214 4.91 0.76 15.32
N THR A 215 4.09 0.31 14.36
CA THR A 215 4.00 -1.11 13.96
C THR A 215 4.43 -1.35 12.53
N SER A 216 4.75 -0.32 11.77
CA SER A 216 5.25 -0.48 10.41
C SER A 216 6.61 -1.19 10.39
N PRO A 217 6.93 -1.94 9.31
CA PRO A 217 8.21 -2.61 9.22
C PRO A 217 9.37 -1.59 9.19
N THR A 218 10.39 -1.87 9.98
CA THR A 218 11.66 -1.15 9.91
C THR A 218 12.45 -1.58 8.67
N PRO A 219 13.43 -0.80 8.20
CA PRO A 219 14.31 -1.23 7.11
C PRO A 219 15.02 -2.55 7.40
N ASP A 220 15.34 -2.83 8.67
CA ASP A 220 15.95 -4.11 9.07
C ASP A 220 14.96 -5.27 8.95
N GLU A 221 13.71 -5.10 9.36
CA GLU A 221 12.66 -6.11 9.22
C GLU A 221 12.35 -6.39 7.74
N VAL A 222 12.34 -5.37 6.88
CA VAL A 222 12.21 -5.58 5.43
C VAL A 222 13.35 -6.44 4.89
N ARG A 223 14.59 -6.21 5.34
CA ARG A 223 15.74 -7.07 4.99
C ARG A 223 15.60 -8.49 5.54
N GLN A 224 15.18 -8.62 6.80
CA GLN A 224 14.95 -9.94 7.41
C GLN A 224 13.90 -10.75 6.65
N TYR A 225 12.83 -10.08 6.20
CA TYR A 225 11.83 -10.72 5.34
C TYR A 225 12.45 -11.17 4.00
N ALA A 226 13.17 -10.28 3.33
CA ALA A 226 13.82 -10.60 2.04
C ALA A 226 14.86 -11.72 2.16
N ASP A 227 15.59 -11.77 3.29
CA ASP A 227 16.57 -12.78 3.60
C ASP A 227 15.95 -14.13 4.04
N GLY A 228 14.63 -14.15 4.29
CA GLY A 228 13.92 -15.35 4.69
C GLY A 228 14.23 -15.81 6.12
N ILE A 229 14.54 -14.91 7.04
CA ILE A 229 14.88 -15.25 8.44
C ILE A 229 13.73 -14.94 9.43
N VAL A 230 12.62 -14.40 8.96
CA VAL A 230 11.42 -14.19 9.77
C VAL A 230 10.75 -15.53 10.03
N ASP A 231 10.20 -15.72 11.24
CA ASP A 231 9.48 -16.92 11.59
C ASP A 231 8.31 -17.17 10.61
N PRO A 232 8.27 -18.33 9.94
CA PRO A 232 7.20 -18.63 8.98
C PRO A 232 5.81 -18.64 9.58
N SER A 233 5.65 -18.84 10.89
CA SER A 233 4.36 -18.80 11.58
C SER A 233 3.73 -17.41 11.60
N GLU A 234 4.54 -16.37 11.43
CA GLU A 234 4.08 -14.98 11.33
C GLU A 234 3.70 -14.58 9.90
N ILE A 235 4.08 -15.38 8.90
CA ILE A 235 3.83 -15.11 7.49
C ILE A 235 2.54 -15.79 7.06
N ILE A 236 1.57 -15.01 6.61
CA ILE A 236 0.28 -15.54 6.15
C ILE A 236 0.12 -15.32 4.63
N TYR A 237 -0.49 -16.30 3.96
CA TYR A 237 -0.84 -16.23 2.54
C TYR A 237 0.30 -15.87 1.58
N ASP A 238 1.56 -16.03 1.98
CA ASP A 238 2.71 -15.89 1.10
C ASP A 238 3.24 -17.24 0.65
N ASN A 239 2.86 -17.65 -0.55
CA ASN A 239 3.28 -18.91 -1.15
C ASN A 239 4.74 -18.88 -1.65
N SER A 240 5.36 -17.71 -1.71
CA SER A 240 6.72 -17.52 -2.20
C SER A 240 7.74 -17.42 -1.07
N TYR A 241 7.29 -17.27 0.18
CA TYR A 241 8.19 -17.12 1.32
C TYR A 241 9.02 -18.40 1.54
N THR A 242 10.32 -18.21 1.56
CA THR A 242 11.27 -19.29 1.76
C THR A 242 12.07 -19.05 3.03
N TYR A 243 11.83 -19.86 4.07
CA TYR A 243 12.58 -19.74 5.31
C TYR A 243 14.03 -20.21 5.13
N ARG A 244 14.96 -19.40 5.58
CA ARG A 244 16.41 -19.65 5.53
C ARG A 244 17.09 -19.46 6.88
N GLY A 245 16.30 -19.32 7.95
CA GLY A 245 16.81 -19.22 9.31
C GLY A 245 17.38 -20.54 9.82
N LEU A 246 18.06 -20.48 10.97
CA LEU A 246 18.73 -21.64 11.59
C LEU A 246 17.87 -22.35 12.64
N ASP A 247 16.70 -21.81 12.97
CA ASP A 247 15.80 -22.38 13.96
C ASP A 247 14.90 -23.44 13.32
N GLU A 248 15.26 -24.70 13.46
CA GLU A 248 14.48 -25.81 12.93
C GLU A 248 13.15 -26.02 13.66
N THR A 249 12.98 -25.47 14.86
CA THR A 249 11.71 -25.59 15.61
C THR A 249 10.58 -24.82 14.96
N THR A 250 10.89 -23.74 14.24
CA THR A 250 9.89 -22.94 13.49
C THR A 250 9.31 -23.73 12.31
N LEU A 251 10.03 -24.72 11.79
CA LEU A 251 9.61 -25.54 10.65
C LEU A 251 8.54 -26.56 11.03
N THR A 252 8.43 -26.88 12.31
CA THR A 252 7.45 -27.84 12.84
C THR A 252 6.18 -27.19 13.35
N SER A 253 6.08 -25.86 13.27
CA SER A 253 4.88 -25.13 13.68
C SER A 253 3.69 -25.53 12.80
N THR A 254 2.73 -26.24 13.41
CA THR A 254 1.52 -26.75 12.74
C THR A 254 0.49 -25.67 12.47
N ASN A 255 0.72 -24.42 12.90
CA ASN A 255 -0.24 -23.31 12.79
C ASN A 255 -0.16 -22.56 11.46
N ASN A 256 0.83 -22.85 10.63
CA ASN A 256 0.92 -22.24 9.31
C ASN A 256 0.08 -23.08 8.32
N PRO A 257 -1.07 -22.60 7.80
CA PRO A 257 -1.88 -23.33 6.83
C PRO A 257 -1.20 -23.47 5.46
N TYR A 258 -0.06 -22.83 5.26
CA TYR A 258 0.72 -22.87 4.02
C TYR A 258 2.05 -23.59 4.27
N PRO A 259 2.42 -24.53 3.40
CA PRO A 259 3.70 -25.22 3.53
C PRO A 259 4.84 -24.20 3.40
N THR A 260 5.67 -24.14 4.43
CA THR A 260 6.90 -23.37 4.39
C THR A 260 7.89 -24.06 3.47
N HIS A 261 8.33 -23.37 2.43
CA HIS A 261 9.40 -23.85 1.60
C HIS A 261 10.74 -23.60 2.27
N ILE A 262 11.46 -24.68 2.57
CA ILE A 262 12.85 -24.57 3.03
C ILE A 262 13.70 -24.24 1.82
N GLY A 263 14.16 -23.00 1.77
CA GLY A 263 15.12 -22.59 0.73
C GLY A 263 16.53 -23.12 1.04
N THR A 264 17.27 -23.35 0.00
CA THR A 264 18.71 -23.61 0.13
C THR A 264 19.40 -22.34 0.60
N SER A 265 19.77 -22.28 1.88
CA SER A 265 20.60 -21.19 2.39
C SER A 265 21.98 -21.25 1.74
N PRO A 266 22.55 -20.13 1.27
CA PRO A 266 23.94 -20.08 0.83
C PRO A 266 24.91 -20.58 1.88
N ARG A 267 24.56 -20.55 3.18
CA ARG A 267 25.36 -21.05 4.28
C ARG A 267 25.48 -22.57 4.30
N TYR A 268 24.58 -23.31 3.68
CA TYR A 268 24.60 -24.76 3.59
C TYR A 268 25.32 -25.29 2.34
N HIS A 269 25.70 -24.43 1.42
CA HIS A 269 26.31 -24.79 0.14
C HIS A 269 27.75 -24.29 -0.03
N THR A 270 28.33 -23.67 0.98
CA THR A 270 29.79 -23.45 1.01
C THR A 270 30.49 -24.72 1.54
N LYS A 271 30.79 -25.63 0.65
CA LYS A 271 31.89 -26.59 0.83
C LYS A 271 33.10 -26.05 0.13
#